data_b016282c22bfdf52548fe4dbfd7f8490
#
_entry.id   b016282c22bfdf52548fe4dbfd7f8490
#
_cell.length_a   1.000
_cell.length_b   1.000
_cell.length_c   1.000
_cell.angle_alpha   90.00
_cell.angle_beta   90.00
_cell.angle_gamma   90.00
#
_symmetry.space_group_name_H-M   'P 1'
#
loop_
_entity.id
_entity.type
_entity.pdbx_description
1 polymer ?
#
loop_
_entity_poly.entity_id
_entity_poly.type
_entity_poly.pdbx_seq_one_letter_code
_entity_poly.pdbx_strand_id
1 'polypeptide(L)'
;MTEDRPRGNLGKVLAVSLAHLVHDTPSAFLAPVLPLLIDRFGLTVFMAGLLDVVRRIPALANPFLGLVADRICIRWFIIIAPGLTAVAMSFLGLAPAYAVLVILLLVAGVSSAVFHVTAPVMMRHVSTGRIGRGMSFYMLGGELARTLG
;
A
#
# COMPACT_ATOMS: atom_id res chain seq x y z
N MET A 1 -8.72 41.71 -7.93
CA MET A 1 -7.80 40.77 -8.62
C MET A 1 -8.15 39.36 -8.14
N THR A 2 -8.96 38.63 -8.87
CA THR A 2 -9.26 37.24 -8.63
C THR A 2 -8.10 36.44 -9.17
N GLU A 3 -7.21 36.04 -8.27
CA GLU A 3 -6.08 35.17 -8.57
C GLU A 3 -6.64 33.84 -9.12
N ASP A 4 -6.40 33.59 -10.39
CA ASP A 4 -6.81 32.35 -11.08
C ASP A 4 -5.95 31.19 -10.49
N ARG A 5 -6.40 30.67 -9.34
CA ARG A 5 -5.74 29.55 -8.68
C ARG A 5 -5.89 28.33 -9.57
N PRO A 6 -4.80 27.70 -9.98
CA PRO A 6 -4.86 26.52 -10.85
C PRO A 6 -5.81 25.48 -10.23
N ARG A 7 -6.86 25.13 -10.95
CA ARG A 7 -7.85 24.13 -10.53
C ARG A 7 -7.17 22.77 -10.41
N GLY A 8 -7.02 22.27 -9.18
CA GLY A 8 -6.52 20.92 -8.97
C GLY A 8 -7.30 19.92 -9.83
N ASN A 9 -6.59 19.01 -10.49
CA ASN A 9 -7.22 18.02 -11.37
C ASN A 9 -7.91 16.94 -10.53
N LEU A 10 -9.22 17.11 -10.29
CA LEU A 10 -10.02 16.18 -9.48
C LEU A 10 -9.91 14.74 -10.01
N GLY A 11 -9.87 14.53 -11.32
CA GLY A 11 -9.72 13.21 -11.90
C GLY A 11 -8.42 12.52 -11.48
N LYS A 12 -7.31 13.26 -11.46
CA LYS A 12 -6.02 12.72 -10.97
C LYS A 12 -6.03 12.46 -9.46
N VAL A 13 -6.68 13.32 -8.67
CA VAL A 13 -6.86 13.11 -7.23
C VAL A 13 -7.64 11.82 -6.98
N LEU A 14 -8.76 11.63 -7.68
CA LEU A 14 -9.57 10.41 -7.57
C LEU A 14 -8.81 9.16 -8.04
N ALA A 15 -8.02 9.27 -9.12
CA ALA A 15 -7.21 8.15 -9.60
C ALA A 15 -6.15 7.71 -8.57
N VAL A 16 -5.45 8.64 -7.90
CA VAL A 16 -4.48 8.29 -6.85
C VAL A 16 -5.19 7.74 -5.62
N SER A 17 -6.37 8.25 -5.26
CA SER A 17 -7.17 7.76 -4.13
C SER A 17 -7.71 6.34 -4.41
N LEU A 18 -8.14 6.08 -5.64
CA LEU A 18 -8.56 4.74 -6.08
C LEU A 18 -7.37 3.76 -6.11
N ALA A 19 -6.20 4.22 -6.55
CA ALA A 19 -4.98 3.42 -6.47
C ALA A 19 -4.64 3.02 -5.02
N HIS A 20 -4.87 3.91 -4.04
CA HIS A 20 -4.71 3.60 -2.62
C HIS A 20 -5.71 2.53 -2.16
N LEU A 21 -6.99 2.68 -2.51
CA LEU A 21 -8.01 1.67 -2.23
C LEU A 21 -7.60 0.29 -2.78
N VAL A 22 -7.25 0.24 -4.06
CA VAL A 22 -6.87 -1.02 -4.75
C VAL A 22 -5.59 -1.62 -4.16
N HIS A 23 -4.65 -0.77 -3.73
CA HIS A 23 -3.39 -1.23 -3.13
C HIS A 23 -3.60 -1.84 -1.74
N ASP A 24 -4.39 -1.20 -0.89
CA ASP A 24 -4.55 -1.61 0.51
C ASP A 24 -5.57 -2.75 0.67
N THR A 25 -6.54 -2.89 -0.23
CA THR A 25 -7.57 -3.95 -0.14
C THR A 25 -6.96 -5.35 -0.02
N PRO A 26 -6.04 -5.81 -0.90
CA PRO A 26 -5.41 -7.11 -0.74
C PRO A 26 -4.65 -7.26 0.58
N SER A 27 -4.01 -6.20 1.05
CA SER A 27 -3.26 -6.21 2.32
C SER A 27 -4.17 -6.36 3.54
N ALA A 28 -5.40 -5.84 3.48
CA ALA A 28 -6.37 -5.93 4.56
C ALA A 28 -6.88 -7.38 4.75
N PHE A 29 -6.88 -8.20 3.70
CA PHE A 29 -7.26 -9.61 3.78
C PHE A 29 -6.30 -10.50 4.59
N LEU A 30 -5.11 -10.04 4.96
CA LEU A 30 -4.21 -10.85 5.77
C LEU A 30 -4.85 -11.23 7.12
N ALA A 31 -5.51 -10.29 7.79
CA ALA A 31 -6.11 -10.54 9.10
C ALA A 31 -7.21 -11.62 9.06
N PRO A 32 -8.22 -11.56 8.19
CA PRO A 32 -9.24 -12.61 8.10
C PRO A 32 -8.71 -13.95 7.55
N VAL A 33 -7.63 -13.95 6.77
CA VAL A 33 -7.02 -15.18 6.23
C VAL A 33 -6.07 -15.82 7.26
N LEU A 34 -5.57 -15.08 8.22
CA LEU A 34 -4.58 -15.58 9.20
C LEU A 34 -5.00 -16.83 9.96
N PRO A 35 -6.25 -16.98 10.46
CA PRO A 35 -6.70 -18.22 11.09
C PRO A 35 -6.58 -19.45 10.17
N LEU A 36 -6.92 -19.30 8.88
CA LEU A 36 -6.79 -20.38 7.89
C LEU A 36 -5.32 -20.78 7.66
N LEU A 37 -4.40 -19.80 7.70
CA LEU A 37 -2.96 -20.08 7.60
C LEU A 37 -2.44 -20.77 8.85
N ILE A 38 -2.93 -20.40 10.04
CA ILE A 38 -2.60 -21.05 11.31
C ILE A 38 -3.00 -22.53 11.24
N ASP A 39 -4.23 -22.83 10.88
CA ASP A 39 -4.73 -24.20 10.79
C ASP A 39 -3.99 -25.01 9.73
N ARG A 40 -3.77 -24.43 8.55
CA ARG A 40 -3.13 -25.13 7.43
C ARG A 40 -1.67 -25.50 7.68
N PHE A 41 -0.91 -24.63 8.34
CA PHE A 41 0.53 -24.78 8.56
C PHE A 41 0.88 -25.20 9.99
N GLY A 42 -0.11 -25.38 10.88
CA GLY A 42 0.13 -25.67 12.29
C GLY A 42 0.93 -24.57 13.00
N LEU A 43 0.65 -23.28 12.68
CA LEU A 43 1.43 -22.17 13.20
C LEU A 43 1.08 -21.90 14.67
N THR A 44 2.10 -21.51 15.43
CA THR A 44 1.85 -20.88 16.74
C THR A 44 1.37 -19.46 16.57
N VAL A 45 0.72 -18.90 17.58
CA VAL A 45 0.31 -17.48 17.61
C VAL A 45 1.52 -16.55 17.39
N PHE A 46 2.68 -16.93 17.92
CA PHE A 46 3.94 -16.20 17.71
C PHE A 46 4.35 -16.18 16.23
N MET A 47 4.32 -17.33 15.55
CA MET A 47 4.66 -17.42 14.13
C MET A 47 3.68 -16.62 13.26
N ALA A 48 2.40 -16.65 13.61
CA ALA A 48 1.38 -15.86 12.93
C ALA A 48 1.61 -14.35 13.11
N GLY A 49 1.93 -13.90 14.32
CA GLY A 49 2.30 -12.50 14.60
C GLY A 49 3.56 -12.09 13.85
N LEU A 50 4.55 -12.99 13.72
CA LEU A 50 5.78 -12.73 12.99
C LEU A 50 5.52 -12.46 11.50
N LEU A 51 4.52 -13.10 10.89
CA LEU A 51 4.11 -12.81 9.50
C LEU A 51 3.70 -11.34 9.30
N ASP A 52 2.92 -10.77 10.23
CA ASP A 52 2.54 -9.35 10.15
C ASP A 52 3.74 -8.43 10.40
N VAL A 53 4.62 -8.80 11.32
CA VAL A 53 5.88 -8.06 11.56
C VAL A 53 6.75 -8.04 10.31
N VAL A 54 6.98 -9.18 9.67
CA VAL A 54 7.78 -9.30 8.43
C VAL A 54 7.21 -8.39 7.34
N ARG A 55 5.91 -8.37 7.16
CA ARG A 55 5.25 -7.49 6.19
C ARG A 55 5.51 -6.00 6.47
N ARG A 56 5.68 -5.62 7.74
CA ARG A 56 5.90 -4.21 8.16
C ARG A 56 7.37 -3.79 8.18
N ILE A 57 8.32 -4.72 8.27
CA ILE A 57 9.76 -4.42 8.31
C ILE A 57 10.22 -3.46 7.20
N PRO A 58 9.81 -3.62 5.92
CA PRO A 58 10.25 -2.71 4.87
C PRO A 58 9.88 -1.25 5.10
N ALA A 59 8.84 -0.96 5.87
CA ALA A 59 8.44 0.41 6.20
C ALA A 59 9.48 1.16 7.05
N LEU A 60 10.39 0.46 7.74
CA LEU A 60 11.52 1.08 8.43
C LEU A 60 12.47 1.80 7.47
N ALA A 61 12.49 1.41 6.20
CA ALA A 61 13.27 2.07 5.16
C ALA A 61 12.58 3.32 4.56
N ASN A 62 11.36 3.68 4.99
CA ASN A 62 10.59 4.81 4.43
C ASN A 62 11.37 6.14 4.41
N PRO A 63 12.19 6.53 5.41
CA PRO A 63 12.98 7.75 5.33
C PRO A 63 13.96 7.74 4.15
N PHE A 64 14.58 6.60 3.88
CA PHE A 64 15.51 6.43 2.75
C PHE A 64 14.77 6.38 1.41
N LEU A 65 13.62 5.69 1.38
CA LEU A 65 12.75 5.64 0.20
C LEU A 65 12.24 7.03 -0.17
N GLY A 66 11.96 7.90 0.81
CA GLY A 66 11.60 9.31 0.58
C GLY A 66 12.70 10.07 -0.15
N LEU A 67 13.95 9.95 0.30
CA LEU A 67 15.10 10.59 -0.37
C LEU A 67 15.31 10.10 -1.81
N VAL A 68 15.03 8.84 -2.06
CA VAL A 68 15.10 8.25 -3.41
C VAL A 68 13.92 8.73 -4.25
N ALA A 69 12.71 8.77 -3.70
CA ALA A 69 11.50 9.21 -4.39
C ALA A 69 11.61 10.65 -4.93
N ASP A 70 12.37 11.51 -4.26
CA ASP A 70 12.63 12.88 -4.71
C ASP A 70 13.53 12.96 -5.97
N ARG A 71 14.22 11.86 -6.32
CA ARG A 71 15.21 11.81 -7.41
C ARG A 71 14.78 10.94 -8.61
N ILE A 72 13.67 10.22 -8.50
CA ILE A 72 13.23 9.26 -9.51
C ILE A 72 11.79 9.52 -9.96
N CYS A 73 11.41 8.92 -11.07
CA CYS A 73 10.04 9.00 -11.57
C CYS A 73 9.10 8.12 -10.73
N ILE A 74 8.45 8.73 -9.72
CA ILE A 74 7.54 8.03 -8.78
C ILE A 74 6.29 7.43 -9.43
N ARG A 75 5.95 7.86 -10.66
CA ARG A 75 4.75 7.40 -11.39
C ARG A 75 4.71 5.89 -11.55
N TRP A 76 5.83 5.27 -11.90
CA TRP A 76 5.89 3.83 -12.13
C TRP A 76 5.68 3.03 -10.85
N PHE A 77 6.16 3.53 -9.72
CA PHE A 77 5.95 2.88 -8.42
C PHE A 77 4.47 2.86 -8.03
N ILE A 78 3.75 3.96 -8.26
CA ILE A 78 2.31 4.04 -7.97
C ILE A 78 1.49 3.11 -8.88
N ILE A 79 1.95 2.88 -10.12
CA ILE A 79 1.25 2.02 -11.07
C ILE A 79 1.52 0.54 -10.77
N ILE A 80 2.76 0.17 -10.47
CA ILE A 80 3.20 -1.23 -10.32
C ILE A 80 2.88 -1.77 -8.93
N ALA A 81 3.04 -0.97 -7.87
CA ALA A 81 2.92 -1.45 -6.50
C ALA A 81 1.54 -2.09 -6.19
N PRO A 82 0.38 -1.53 -6.58
CA PRO A 82 -0.90 -2.19 -6.32
C PRO A 82 -0.99 -3.59 -6.93
N GLY A 83 -0.51 -3.76 -8.17
CA GLY A 83 -0.46 -5.05 -8.85
C GLY A 83 0.46 -6.04 -8.16
N LEU A 84 1.66 -5.61 -7.76
CA LEU A 84 2.63 -6.46 -7.06
C LEU A 84 2.10 -6.92 -5.70
N THR A 85 1.49 -6.01 -4.93
CA THR A 85 0.85 -6.36 -3.66
C THR A 85 -0.30 -7.34 -3.86
N ALA A 86 -1.18 -7.09 -4.84
CA ALA A 86 -2.30 -7.98 -5.12
C ALA A 86 -1.83 -9.38 -5.52
N VAL A 87 -0.83 -9.50 -6.38
CA VAL A 87 -0.24 -10.78 -6.77
C VAL A 87 0.36 -11.49 -5.56
N ALA A 88 1.23 -10.84 -4.79
CA ALA A 88 1.87 -11.45 -3.63
C ALA A 88 0.83 -11.94 -2.61
N MET A 89 -0.19 -11.15 -2.31
CA MET A 89 -1.26 -11.52 -1.38
C MET A 89 -2.14 -12.65 -1.91
N SER A 90 -2.43 -12.70 -3.21
CA SER A 90 -3.22 -13.78 -3.82
C SER A 90 -2.52 -15.13 -3.75
N PHE A 91 -1.18 -15.16 -3.79
CA PHE A 91 -0.41 -16.40 -3.69
C PHE A 91 -0.28 -16.95 -2.26
N LEU A 92 -0.68 -16.22 -1.21
CA LEU A 92 -0.62 -16.72 0.17
C LEU A 92 -1.38 -18.05 0.33
N GLY A 93 -2.56 -18.17 -0.29
CA GLY A 93 -3.35 -19.39 -0.26
C GLY A 93 -2.72 -20.58 -0.99
N LEU A 94 -1.78 -20.35 -1.90
CA LEU A 94 -1.07 -21.38 -2.66
C LEU A 94 0.33 -21.69 -2.12
N ALA A 95 0.78 -21.01 -1.08
CA ALA A 95 2.11 -21.21 -0.52
C ALA A 95 2.29 -22.68 -0.06
N PRO A 96 3.38 -23.34 -0.45
CA PRO A 96 3.65 -24.73 -0.04
C PRO A 96 4.29 -24.83 1.35
N ALA A 97 4.86 -23.75 1.88
CA ALA A 97 5.59 -23.75 3.15
C ALA A 97 5.57 -22.37 3.80
N TYR A 98 5.79 -22.32 5.13
CA TYR A 98 5.89 -21.09 5.91
C TYR A 98 6.92 -20.10 5.35
N ALA A 99 8.08 -20.57 4.89
CA ALA A 99 9.10 -19.71 4.29
C ALA A 99 8.59 -18.95 3.06
N VAL A 100 7.72 -19.58 2.27
CA VAL A 100 7.11 -18.92 1.09
C VAL A 100 6.11 -17.84 1.54
N LEU A 101 5.35 -18.07 2.62
CA LEU A 101 4.50 -17.02 3.22
C LEU A 101 5.33 -15.80 3.62
N VAL A 102 6.48 -16.03 4.29
CA VAL A 102 7.41 -14.97 4.70
C VAL A 102 7.91 -14.17 3.50
N ILE A 103 8.32 -14.85 2.42
CA ILE A 103 8.81 -14.18 1.20
C ILE A 103 7.69 -13.36 0.54
N LEU A 104 6.51 -13.92 0.37
CA LEU A 104 5.36 -13.24 -0.23
C LEU A 104 4.97 -11.99 0.57
N LEU A 105 4.94 -12.09 1.90
CA LEU A 105 4.62 -10.97 2.78
C LEU A 105 5.73 -9.91 2.79
N LEU A 106 6.99 -10.32 2.68
CA LEU A 106 8.10 -9.37 2.52
C LEU A 106 7.99 -8.60 1.20
N VAL A 107 7.67 -9.28 0.09
CA VAL A 107 7.44 -8.65 -1.22
C VAL A 107 6.26 -7.68 -1.15
N ALA A 108 5.14 -8.09 -0.55
CA ALA A 108 3.99 -7.21 -0.32
C ALA A 108 4.36 -6.00 0.56
N GLY A 109 5.18 -6.22 1.59
CA GLY A 109 5.68 -5.17 2.49
C GLY A 109 6.57 -4.15 1.78
N VAL A 110 7.51 -4.60 0.94
CA VAL A 110 8.36 -3.70 0.12
C VAL A 110 7.49 -2.88 -0.83
N SER A 111 6.56 -3.52 -1.51
CA SER A 111 5.61 -2.86 -2.40
C SER A 111 4.79 -1.80 -1.66
N SER A 112 4.30 -2.14 -0.47
CA SER A 112 3.53 -1.24 0.39
C SER A 112 4.37 -0.05 0.86
N ALA A 113 5.61 -0.27 1.31
CA ALA A 113 6.51 0.80 1.72
C ALA A 113 6.75 1.80 0.58
N VAL A 114 7.05 1.31 -0.61
CA VAL A 114 7.27 2.14 -1.80
C VAL A 114 6.01 2.93 -2.17
N PHE A 115 4.84 2.29 -2.17
CA PHE A 115 3.57 2.94 -2.49
C PHE A 115 3.25 4.07 -1.50
N HIS A 116 3.32 3.80 -0.20
CA HIS A 116 2.95 4.76 0.85
C HIS A 116 3.93 5.94 0.96
N VAL A 117 5.14 5.83 0.43
CA VAL A 117 6.06 6.96 0.29
C VAL A 117 5.75 7.78 -0.97
N THR A 118 5.51 7.11 -2.11
CA THR A 118 5.40 7.80 -3.40
C THR A 118 4.01 8.38 -3.67
N ALA A 119 2.93 7.72 -3.21
CA ALA A 119 1.57 8.15 -3.46
C ALA A 119 1.20 9.49 -2.80
N PRO A 120 1.58 9.81 -1.54
CA PRO A 120 1.39 11.13 -0.96
C PRO A 120 2.14 12.24 -1.70
N VAL A 121 3.35 11.97 -2.19
CA VAL A 121 4.12 12.92 -3.01
C VAL A 121 3.36 13.22 -4.31
N MET A 122 2.87 12.19 -5.00
CA MET A 122 2.03 12.37 -6.19
C MET A 122 0.74 13.14 -5.86
N MET A 123 0.08 12.82 -4.75
CA MET A 123 -1.14 13.51 -4.31
C MET A 123 -0.87 15.00 -4.11
N ARG A 124 0.26 15.38 -3.51
CA ARG A 124 0.68 16.77 -3.38
C ARG A 124 0.79 17.47 -4.74
N HIS A 125 1.41 16.82 -5.73
CA HIS A 125 1.57 17.37 -7.08
C HIS A 125 0.24 17.58 -7.82
N VAL A 126 -0.71 16.63 -7.69
CA VAL A 126 -1.98 16.70 -8.43
C VAL A 126 -3.04 17.58 -7.73
N SER A 127 -2.87 17.87 -6.44
CA SER A 127 -3.87 18.60 -5.63
C SER A 127 -3.80 20.13 -5.77
N THR A 128 -2.75 20.70 -6.40
CA THR A 128 -2.45 22.12 -6.64
C THR A 128 -3.29 23.11 -5.81
N GLY A 129 -2.71 23.66 -4.73
CA GLY A 129 -3.34 24.67 -3.87
C GLY A 129 -4.43 24.18 -2.91
N ARG A 130 -4.86 22.90 -2.99
CA ARG A 130 -5.87 22.27 -2.12
C ARG A 130 -5.38 20.92 -1.56
N ILE A 131 -4.16 20.89 -1.05
CA ILE A 131 -3.47 19.66 -0.59
C ILE A 131 -4.30 18.92 0.47
N GLY A 132 -4.88 19.64 1.46
CA GLY A 132 -5.71 19.02 2.50
C GLY A 132 -6.90 18.24 1.92
N ARG A 133 -7.60 18.81 0.93
CA ARG A 133 -8.70 18.13 0.24
C ARG A 133 -8.21 16.87 -0.51
N GLY A 134 -7.11 16.97 -1.24
CA GLY A 134 -6.52 15.82 -1.93
C GLY A 134 -6.14 14.71 -0.97
N MET A 135 -5.48 15.05 0.13
CA MET A 135 -5.11 14.09 1.17
C MET A 135 -6.31 13.45 1.85
N SER A 136 -7.42 14.20 2.06
CA SER A 136 -8.66 13.62 2.62
C SER A 136 -9.22 12.52 1.71
N PHE A 137 -9.27 12.73 0.39
CA PHE A 137 -9.69 11.69 -0.56
C PHE A 137 -8.72 10.51 -0.57
N TYR A 138 -7.41 10.77 -0.49
CA TYR A 138 -6.40 9.72 -0.43
C TYR A 138 -6.57 8.85 0.81
N MET A 139 -6.72 9.46 1.99
CA MET A 139 -6.95 8.74 3.25
C MET A 139 -8.26 7.95 3.23
N LEU A 140 -9.34 8.54 2.66
CA LEU A 140 -10.61 7.83 2.49
C LEU A 140 -10.44 6.54 1.68
N GLY A 141 -9.61 6.55 0.63
CA GLY A 141 -9.30 5.35 -0.14
C GLY A 141 -8.70 4.22 0.71
N GLY A 142 -7.74 4.54 1.57
CA GLY A 142 -7.12 3.57 2.49
C GLY A 142 -8.08 3.08 3.58
N GLU A 143 -8.91 3.95 4.16
CA GLU A 143 -9.91 3.55 5.17
C GLU A 143 -10.99 2.63 4.56
N LEU A 144 -11.45 2.93 3.36
CA LEU A 144 -12.38 2.06 2.64
C LEU A 144 -11.76 0.68 2.35
N ALA A 145 -10.47 0.64 1.98
CA ALA A 145 -9.76 -0.62 1.77
C ALA A 145 -9.78 -1.51 3.02
N ARG A 146 -9.52 -0.94 4.20
CA ARG A 146 -9.56 -1.66 5.48
C ARG A 146 -10.95 -2.13 5.88
N THR A 147 -11.99 -1.44 5.41
CA THR A 147 -13.37 -1.82 5.67
C THR A 147 -13.83 -2.97 4.77
N LEU A 148 -13.25 -3.08 3.58
CA LEU A 148 -13.59 -4.12 2.59
C LEU A 148 -12.83 -5.44 2.82
N GLY A 149 -11.68 -5.42 3.50
CA GLY A 149 -10.87 -6.59 3.85
C GLY A 149 -10.99 -6.94 5.30
#